data_e65c0c8597eeefe7cfc5949e261c98bc
#
_entry.id   e65c0c8597eeefe7cfc5949e261c98bc
#
_cell.length_a   1.000
_cell.length_b   1.000
_cell.length_c   1.000
_cell.angle_alpha   90.00
_cell.angle_beta   90.00
_cell.angle_gamma   90.00
#
_symmetry.space_group_name_H-M   'P 1'
#
loop_
_entity.id
_entity.type
_entity.pdbx_description
1 polymer ?
#
loop_
_entity_poly.entity_id
_entity_poly.type
_entity_poly.pdbx_seq_one_letter_code
_entity_poly.pdbx_strand_id
1 'polypeptide(L)'
;MQKNVEKFLKEYSLGTSVEARFIDLVSEVGELGKEILKGNDYGKTPHKNSLKLKDEMGDCLFSLLALCCESGIDAEEALQGALEKYKKRFSDKGDIGSLEEVK
;
A
#
# COMPACT_ATOMS: atom_id res chain seq x y z
N MET A 1 7.03 -9.80 -6.68
CA MET A 1 7.30 -8.46 -6.13
C MET A 1 8.04 -8.51 -4.80
N GLN A 2 7.51 -9.19 -3.81
CA GLN A 2 8.13 -9.18 -2.48
C GLN A 2 9.53 -9.78 -2.46
N LYS A 3 9.78 -10.84 -3.20
CA LYS A 3 11.11 -11.46 -3.28
C LYS A 3 12.16 -10.49 -3.81
N ASN A 4 11.80 -9.66 -4.77
CA ASN A 4 12.70 -8.65 -5.31
C ASN A 4 13.07 -7.62 -4.26
N VAL A 5 12.08 -7.20 -3.45
CA VAL A 5 12.30 -6.26 -2.36
C VAL A 5 13.19 -6.90 -1.28
N GLU A 6 12.90 -8.14 -0.89
CA GLU A 6 13.70 -8.86 0.10
C GLU A 6 15.17 -8.97 -0.34
N LYS A 7 15.39 -9.34 -1.59
CA LYS A 7 16.75 -9.45 -2.16
C LYS A 7 17.46 -8.09 -2.10
N PHE A 8 16.77 -7.03 -2.49
CA PHE A 8 17.32 -5.66 -2.47
C PHE A 8 17.71 -5.25 -1.04
N LEU A 9 16.83 -5.49 -0.08
CA LEU A 9 17.11 -5.14 1.32
C LEU A 9 18.32 -5.88 1.87
N LYS A 10 18.48 -7.15 1.51
CA LYS A 10 19.64 -7.95 1.91
C LYS A 10 20.92 -7.49 1.23
N GLU A 11 20.85 -7.24 -0.07
CA GLU A 11 22.00 -6.84 -0.88
C GLU A 11 22.64 -5.54 -0.36
N TYR A 12 21.81 -4.59 0.06
CA TYR A 12 22.29 -3.29 0.54
C TYR A 12 22.27 -3.15 2.06
N SER A 13 22.06 -4.24 2.78
CA SER A 13 22.06 -4.27 4.24
C SER A 13 21.10 -3.24 4.86
N LEU A 14 19.89 -3.19 4.33
CA LEU A 14 18.87 -2.21 4.73
C LEU A 14 17.87 -2.75 5.74
N GLY A 15 18.18 -3.87 6.41
CA GLY A 15 17.31 -4.42 7.45
C GLY A 15 17.10 -3.42 8.59
N THR A 16 15.87 -3.37 9.10
CA THR A 16 15.53 -2.48 10.21
C THR A 16 14.32 -3.07 10.95
N SER A 17 13.68 -2.27 11.81
CA SER A 17 12.54 -2.73 12.60
C SER A 17 11.23 -2.62 11.84
N VAL A 18 10.23 -3.38 12.29
CA VAL A 18 8.86 -3.29 11.78
C VAL A 18 8.33 -1.87 11.95
N GLU A 19 8.61 -1.26 13.10
CA GLU A 19 8.16 0.09 13.41
C GLU A 19 8.73 1.13 12.45
N ALA A 20 10.02 1.01 12.13
CA ALA A 20 10.65 1.92 11.16
C ALA A 20 10.04 1.76 9.77
N ARG A 21 9.75 0.53 9.34
CA ARG A 21 9.09 0.29 8.06
C ARG A 21 7.68 0.87 8.01
N PHE A 22 6.96 0.79 9.12
CA PHE A 22 5.63 1.39 9.21
C PHE A 22 5.69 2.91 9.07
N ILE A 23 6.63 3.55 9.77
CA ILE A 23 6.83 5.01 9.69
C ILE A 23 7.18 5.43 8.25
N ASP A 24 8.05 4.68 7.59
CA ASP A 24 8.40 4.93 6.19
C ASP A 24 7.17 4.85 5.28
N LEU A 25 6.34 3.83 5.50
CA LEU A 25 5.11 3.66 4.71
C LEU A 25 4.17 4.86 4.90
N VAL A 26 3.96 5.30 6.13
CA VAL A 26 3.10 6.47 6.42
C VAL A 26 3.65 7.71 5.71
N SER A 27 4.96 7.90 5.75
CA SER A 27 5.62 9.02 5.09
C SER A 27 5.39 8.99 3.57
N GLU A 28 5.56 7.81 2.95
CA GLU A 28 5.35 7.66 1.51
C GLU A 28 3.89 7.85 1.10
N VAL A 29 2.94 7.41 1.94
CA VAL A 29 1.51 7.66 1.71
C VAL A 29 1.24 9.16 1.72
N GLY A 30 1.88 9.91 2.62
CA GLY A 30 1.78 11.36 2.66
C GLY A 30 2.27 12.03 1.38
N GLU A 31 3.41 11.58 0.86
CA GLU A 31 3.97 12.08 -0.39
C GLU A 31 3.05 11.75 -1.58
N LEU A 32 2.48 10.55 -1.59
CA LEU A 32 1.49 10.14 -2.59
C LEU A 32 0.28 11.08 -2.56
N GLY A 33 -0.23 11.38 -1.36
CA GLY A 33 -1.36 12.29 -1.18
C GLY A 33 -1.09 13.67 -1.73
N LYS A 34 0.10 14.20 -1.49
CA LYS A 34 0.51 15.50 -2.04
C LYS A 34 0.47 15.48 -3.58
N GLU A 35 0.97 14.41 -4.18
CA GLU A 35 1.04 14.31 -5.62
C GLU A 35 -0.36 14.19 -6.24
N ILE A 36 -1.27 13.49 -5.57
CA ILE A 36 -2.67 13.42 -6.00
C ILE A 36 -3.32 14.81 -5.95
N LEU A 37 -3.08 15.57 -4.90
CA LEU A 37 -3.61 16.94 -4.77
C LEU A 37 -3.09 17.85 -5.88
N LYS A 38 -1.81 17.73 -6.23
CA LYS A 38 -1.25 18.49 -7.37
C LYS A 38 -1.91 18.06 -8.68
N GLY A 39 -2.20 16.77 -8.83
CA GLY A 39 -2.80 16.23 -10.05
C GLY A 39 -4.19 16.76 -10.34
N ASN A 40 -4.93 17.21 -9.35
CA ASN A 40 -6.26 17.81 -9.51
C ASN A 40 -6.28 19.29 -9.13
N ASP A 41 -5.12 19.93 -9.11
CA ASP A 41 -4.94 21.33 -8.72
C ASP A 41 -5.66 21.64 -7.40
N TYR A 42 -5.42 20.81 -6.40
CA TYR A 42 -5.97 20.94 -5.06
C TYR A 42 -7.50 20.96 -5.05
N GLY A 43 -8.09 20.11 -5.90
CA GLY A 43 -9.54 19.93 -5.97
C GLY A 43 -10.25 20.80 -6.99
N LYS A 44 -9.52 21.63 -7.73
CA LYS A 44 -10.12 22.58 -8.69
C LYS A 44 -10.38 21.98 -10.08
N THR A 45 -9.67 20.92 -10.42
CA THR A 45 -9.78 20.29 -11.75
C THR A 45 -9.88 18.78 -11.59
N PRO A 46 -10.39 18.05 -12.63
CA PRO A 46 -10.34 16.60 -12.61
C PRO A 46 -8.91 16.11 -12.51
N HIS A 47 -8.72 14.97 -11.84
CA HIS A 47 -7.39 14.39 -11.63
C HIS A 47 -6.68 14.07 -12.95
N LYS A 48 -5.39 14.40 -13.00
CA LYS A 48 -4.49 14.00 -14.09
C LYS A 48 -3.29 13.28 -13.52
N ASN A 49 -2.94 12.15 -14.12
CA ASN A 49 -1.75 11.41 -13.73
C ASN A 49 -0.48 12.13 -14.18
N SER A 50 0.61 11.88 -13.45
CA SER A 50 1.94 12.36 -13.78
C SER A 50 2.95 11.24 -13.60
N LEU A 51 4.15 11.42 -14.13
CA LEU A 51 5.26 10.49 -13.88
C LEU A 51 5.62 10.50 -12.40
N LYS A 52 5.53 11.65 -11.76
CA LYS A 52 5.79 11.77 -10.32
C LYS A 52 4.80 10.95 -9.50
N LEU A 53 3.53 10.92 -9.88
CA LEU A 53 2.53 10.10 -9.21
C LEU A 53 2.90 8.62 -9.29
N LYS A 54 3.32 8.17 -10.47
CA LYS A 54 3.78 6.79 -10.64
C LYS A 54 4.95 6.47 -9.72
N ASP A 55 5.92 7.37 -9.61
CA ASP A 55 7.07 7.20 -8.72
C ASP A 55 6.62 7.08 -7.26
N GLU A 56 5.71 7.95 -6.83
CA GLU A 56 5.21 7.93 -5.45
C GLU A 56 4.42 6.65 -5.15
N MET A 57 3.67 6.13 -6.12
CA MET A 57 3.00 4.84 -5.96
C MET A 57 4.02 3.70 -5.82
N GLY A 58 5.09 3.74 -6.61
CA GLY A 58 6.17 2.77 -6.50
C GLY A 58 6.82 2.80 -5.12
N ASP A 59 7.06 3.99 -4.59
CA ASP A 59 7.65 4.17 -3.26
C ASP A 59 6.73 3.61 -2.16
N CYS A 60 5.43 3.84 -2.26
CA CYS A 60 4.45 3.27 -1.33
C CYS A 60 4.44 1.75 -1.39
N LEU A 61 4.44 1.19 -2.59
CA LEU A 61 4.45 -0.26 -2.78
C LEU A 61 5.73 -0.87 -2.21
N PHE A 62 6.87 -0.24 -2.48
CA PHE A 62 8.14 -0.70 -1.91
C PHE A 62 8.08 -0.71 -0.38
N SER A 63 7.63 0.38 0.22
CA SER A 63 7.57 0.50 1.68
C SER A 63 6.63 -0.54 2.30
N LEU A 64 5.50 -0.81 1.67
CA LEU A 64 4.56 -1.84 2.14
C LEU A 64 5.18 -3.23 2.04
N LEU A 65 5.82 -3.55 0.92
CA LEU A 65 6.47 -4.85 0.74
C LEU A 65 7.67 -5.01 1.69
N ALA A 66 8.41 -3.94 1.94
CA ALA A 66 9.49 -3.96 2.93
C ALA A 66 8.95 -4.23 4.34
N LEU A 67 7.81 -3.64 4.68
CA LEU A 67 7.14 -3.91 5.95
C LEU A 67 6.74 -5.39 6.04
N CYS A 68 6.23 -5.96 4.96
CA CYS A 68 5.92 -7.38 4.90
C CYS A 68 7.18 -8.23 5.15
N CYS A 69 8.30 -7.88 4.53
CA CYS A 69 9.56 -8.59 4.74
C CYS A 69 10.00 -8.55 6.20
N GLU A 70 9.98 -7.37 6.82
CA GLU A 70 10.41 -7.23 8.22
C GLU A 70 9.49 -7.96 9.19
N SER A 71 8.22 -8.05 8.90
CA SER A 71 7.24 -8.72 9.77
C SER A 71 7.06 -10.20 9.47
N GLY A 72 7.74 -10.73 8.46
CA GLY A 72 7.60 -12.14 8.09
C GLY A 72 6.26 -12.49 7.49
N ILE A 73 5.58 -11.54 6.90
CA ILE A 73 4.26 -11.72 6.28
C ILE A 73 4.44 -11.85 4.76
N ASP A 74 3.80 -12.86 4.18
CA ASP A 74 3.75 -13.03 2.74
C ASP A 74 2.68 -12.10 2.17
N ALA A 75 3.10 -11.14 1.35
CA ALA A 75 2.19 -10.13 0.80
C ALA A 75 1.11 -10.74 -0.10
N GLU A 76 1.47 -11.77 -0.88
CA GLU A 76 0.51 -12.43 -1.77
C GLU A 76 -0.58 -13.14 -0.96
N GLU A 77 -0.20 -13.86 0.10
CA GLU A 77 -1.16 -14.50 0.98
C GLU A 77 -2.06 -13.48 1.66
N ALA A 78 -1.49 -12.37 2.11
CA ALA A 78 -2.27 -11.30 2.74
C ALA A 78 -3.29 -10.71 1.76
N LEU A 79 -2.87 -10.49 0.51
CA LEU A 79 -3.76 -9.98 -0.53
C LEU A 79 -4.87 -10.98 -0.84
N GLN A 80 -4.55 -12.27 -0.99
CA GLN A 80 -5.55 -13.30 -1.24
C GLN A 80 -6.59 -13.35 -0.11
N GLY A 81 -6.13 -13.26 1.13
CA GLY A 81 -7.03 -13.20 2.29
C GLY A 81 -7.98 -12.00 2.22
N ALA A 82 -7.46 -10.86 1.82
CA ALA A 82 -8.29 -9.65 1.67
C ALA A 82 -9.32 -9.83 0.55
N LEU A 83 -8.91 -10.38 -0.59
CA LEU A 83 -9.82 -10.62 -1.71
C LEU A 83 -10.95 -11.59 -1.34
N GLU A 84 -10.63 -12.66 -0.65
CA GLU A 84 -11.63 -13.62 -0.18
C GLU A 84 -12.60 -12.98 0.80
N LYS A 85 -12.09 -12.17 1.72
CA LYS A 85 -12.91 -11.45 2.69
C LYS A 85 -13.87 -10.48 1.99
N TYR A 86 -13.41 -9.72 1.03
CA TYR A 86 -14.24 -8.77 0.29
C TYR A 86 -15.26 -9.49 -0.59
N LYS A 87 -14.86 -10.58 -1.22
CA LYS A 87 -15.75 -11.40 -2.03
C LYS A 87 -16.90 -11.95 -1.17
N LYS A 88 -16.59 -12.43 0.03
CA LYS A 88 -17.60 -12.93 0.96
C LYS A 88 -18.54 -11.81 1.41
N ARG A 89 -17.99 -10.64 1.76
CA ARG A 89 -18.82 -9.48 2.14
C ARG A 89 -19.76 -9.06 1.01
N PHE A 90 -19.26 -9.07 -0.22
CA PHE A 90 -20.07 -8.74 -1.38
C PHE A 90 -21.22 -9.75 -1.57
N SER A 91 -20.97 -11.03 -1.41
CA SER A 91 -22.01 -12.08 -1.49
C SER A 91 -23.03 -11.94 -0.37
N ASP A 92 -22.58 -11.65 0.86
CA ASP A 92 -23.45 -11.63 2.03
C ASP A 92 -24.30 -10.38 2.13
N LYS A 93 -23.78 -9.22 1.70
CA LYS A 93 -24.51 -7.96 1.87
C LYS A 93 -24.47 -7.01 0.66
N GLY A 94 -23.91 -7.46 -0.45
CA GLY A 94 -23.92 -6.67 -1.70
C GLY A 94 -22.86 -5.59 -1.82
N ASP A 95 -21.93 -5.48 -0.86
CA ASP A 95 -20.82 -4.54 -0.95
C ASP A 95 -19.57 -5.09 -0.25
N ILE A 96 -18.44 -4.41 -0.38
CA ILE A 96 -17.16 -4.83 0.18
C ILE A 96 -16.84 -4.23 1.54
N GLY A 97 -17.77 -3.49 2.13
CA GLY A 97 -17.58 -2.89 3.42
C GLY A 97 -17.54 -3.93 4.55
N SER A 98 -17.08 -3.49 5.73
CA SER A 98 -17.02 -4.36 6.90
C SER A 98 -18.42 -4.82 7.34
N LEU A 99 -18.57 -6.11 7.69
CA LEU A 99 -19.81 -6.63 8.24
C LEU A 99 -20.16 -5.94 9.56
N GLU A 100 -19.16 -5.46 10.29
CA GLU A 100 -19.36 -4.75 11.54
C GLU A 100 -20.03 -3.39 11.34
N GLU A 101 -19.85 -2.78 10.18
CA GLU A 101 -20.48 -1.51 9.85
C GLU A 101 -21.97 -1.61 9.61
N VAL A 102 -22.49 -2.82 9.45
CA VAL A 102 -23.90 -3.07 9.21
C VAL A 102 -24.72 -2.94 10.50
N LYS A 103 -24.06 -3.07 11.61
CA LYS A 103 -24.70 -2.93 12.91
C LYS A 103 -25.14 -1.51 13.14
#